data_b56b9508770f66bfac8043d24cd073d5
#
_entry.id   b56b9508770f66bfac8043d24cd073d5
#
_cell.length_a   1.000
_cell.length_b   1.000
_cell.length_c   1.000
_cell.angle_alpha   90.00
_cell.angle_beta   90.00
_cell.angle_gamma   90.00
#
_symmetry.space_group_name_H-M   'P 1'
#
loop_
_entity.id
_entity.type
_entity.pdbx_description
1 polymer ?
#
loop_
_entity_poly.entity_id
_entity_poly.type
_entity_poly.pdbx_seq_one_letter_code
_entity_poly.pdbx_strand_id
1 'polypeptide(L)'
;MLGISTLTDFGINAAIMGMVAHGLITGMLFFIAGSVKERYHTLDINRLGGLLIQAPRMGWIFGLCVMASLGLPGLAGFWGEFPAILSAYNPGNGLPVTTFRVFMVISALGTVLAAGYLLWLLQRAAFGTPKDEFAEDPSITDVTKHEWISWAPFLALIVAIGIYPNLIFRVTDGAVDASLDDCLQVNASELTPEQEEALGCASIYNLHEDHEDHEDHEAGE
;
A
#
# COMPACT_ATOMS: atom_id res chain seq x y z
N MET A 1 8.70 2.29 0.05
CA MET A 1 10.09 2.57 0.49
C MET A 1 10.20 2.63 2.00
N LEU A 2 9.43 3.47 2.72
CA LEU A 2 9.55 3.58 4.18
C LEU A 2 9.45 2.21 4.89
N GLY A 3 8.46 1.36 4.55
CA GLY A 3 8.31 0.05 5.17
C GLY A 3 9.52 -0.87 4.98
N ILE A 4 10.17 -0.85 3.81
CA ILE A 4 11.38 -1.65 3.57
C ILE A 4 12.56 -1.11 4.41
N SER A 5 12.70 0.20 4.51
CA SER A 5 13.82 0.81 5.23
C SER A 5 13.77 0.62 6.75
N THR A 6 12.62 0.19 7.29
CA THR A 6 12.52 -0.12 8.73
C THR A 6 13.19 -1.43 9.12
N LEU A 7 13.53 -2.30 8.15
CA LEU A 7 14.14 -3.63 8.37
C LEU A 7 13.40 -4.46 9.43
N THR A 8 12.07 -4.42 9.37
CA THR A 8 11.18 -5.23 10.21
C THR A 8 10.30 -6.10 9.31
N ASP A 9 9.95 -7.31 9.77
CA ASP A 9 9.05 -8.22 9.04
C ASP A 9 7.74 -7.53 8.71
N PHE A 10 7.18 -6.83 9.67
CA PHE A 10 5.95 -6.07 9.52
C PHE A 10 6.04 -4.97 8.44
N GLY A 11 7.17 -4.23 8.41
CA GLY A 11 7.39 -3.15 7.44
C GLY A 11 7.63 -3.67 6.03
N ILE A 12 8.41 -4.74 5.88
CA ILE A 12 8.71 -5.33 4.57
C ILE A 12 7.46 -6.01 3.98
N ASN A 13 6.73 -6.77 4.77
CA ASN A 13 5.47 -7.38 4.35
C ASN A 13 4.44 -6.32 3.94
N ALA A 14 4.32 -5.22 4.69
CA ALA A 14 3.48 -4.09 4.33
C ALA A 14 3.91 -3.45 3.01
N ALA A 15 5.20 -3.33 2.75
CA ALA A 15 5.70 -2.77 1.50
C ALA A 15 5.40 -3.68 0.30
N ILE A 16 5.56 -5.00 0.44
CA ILE A 16 5.19 -5.98 -0.60
C ILE A 16 3.69 -5.91 -0.89
N MET A 17 2.87 -5.91 0.16
CA MET A 17 1.42 -5.73 0.05
C MET A 17 1.07 -4.43 -0.66
N GLY A 18 1.75 -3.34 -0.32
CA GLY A 18 1.58 -2.03 -0.96
C GLY A 18 1.89 -2.05 -2.45
N MET A 19 2.96 -2.76 -2.88
CA MET A 19 3.28 -2.92 -4.30
C MET A 19 2.19 -3.67 -5.06
N VAL A 20 1.67 -4.76 -4.49
CA VAL A 20 0.58 -5.55 -5.10
C VAL A 20 -0.70 -4.72 -5.16
N ALA A 21 -1.11 -4.10 -4.06
CA ALA A 21 -2.30 -3.26 -3.99
C ALA A 21 -2.22 -2.07 -4.96
N HIS A 22 -1.07 -1.39 -5.01
CA HIS A 22 -0.83 -0.28 -5.92
C HIS A 22 -0.95 -0.71 -7.39
N GLY A 23 -0.36 -1.85 -7.77
CA GLY A 23 -0.48 -2.39 -9.13
C GLY A 23 -1.92 -2.64 -9.53
N LEU A 24 -2.73 -3.24 -8.66
CA LEU A 24 -4.14 -3.51 -8.92
C LEU A 24 -4.98 -2.22 -9.02
N ILE A 25 -4.84 -1.32 -8.05
CA ILE A 25 -5.63 -0.08 -7.97
C ILE A 25 -5.26 0.86 -9.10
N THR A 26 -3.96 1.08 -9.33
CA THR A 26 -3.47 1.98 -10.39
C THR A 26 -3.79 1.42 -11.77
N GLY A 27 -3.62 0.11 -11.97
CA GLY A 27 -4.04 -0.56 -13.21
C GLY A 27 -5.52 -0.33 -13.51
N MET A 28 -6.37 -0.45 -12.49
CA MET A 28 -7.81 -0.20 -12.63
C MET A 28 -8.12 1.27 -12.94
N LEU A 29 -7.44 2.22 -12.28
CA LEU A 29 -7.58 3.65 -12.56
C LEU A 29 -7.14 4.00 -13.99
N PHE A 30 -6.11 3.35 -14.53
CA PHE A 30 -5.69 3.52 -15.93
C PHE A 30 -6.72 2.97 -16.91
N PHE A 31 -7.37 1.83 -16.63
CA PHE A 31 -8.46 1.34 -17.45
C PHE A 31 -9.62 2.34 -17.48
N ILE A 32 -10.00 2.89 -16.34
CA ILE A 32 -11.06 3.91 -16.25
C ILE A 32 -10.66 5.17 -17.02
N ALA A 33 -9.42 5.65 -16.84
CA ALA A 33 -8.93 6.83 -17.56
C ALA A 33 -8.93 6.62 -19.08
N GLY A 34 -8.55 5.41 -19.54
CA GLY A 34 -8.65 5.03 -20.95
C GLY A 34 -10.07 5.07 -21.47
N SER A 35 -11.01 4.46 -20.74
CA SER A 35 -12.44 4.46 -21.09
C SER A 35 -13.07 5.85 -21.07
N VAL A 36 -12.68 6.71 -20.13
CA VAL A 36 -13.09 8.12 -20.11
C VAL A 36 -12.56 8.86 -21.34
N LYS A 37 -11.25 8.69 -21.64
CA LYS A 37 -10.65 9.32 -22.82
C LYS A 37 -11.31 8.91 -24.13
N GLU A 38 -11.70 7.65 -24.24
CA GLU A 38 -12.34 7.11 -25.44
C GLU A 38 -13.74 7.73 -25.66
N ARG A 39 -14.48 8.02 -24.58
CA ARG A 39 -15.85 8.58 -24.63
C ARG A 39 -15.86 10.10 -24.69
N TYR A 40 -15.05 10.75 -23.88
CA TYR A 40 -15.01 12.22 -23.77
C TYR A 40 -13.97 12.88 -24.67
N HIS A 41 -13.09 12.10 -25.33
CA HIS A 41 -11.96 12.57 -26.13
C HIS A 41 -11.03 13.55 -25.41
N THR A 42 -11.11 13.61 -24.08
CA THR A 42 -10.31 14.47 -23.22
C THR A 42 -10.05 13.83 -21.87
N LEU A 43 -8.96 14.23 -21.23
CA LEU A 43 -8.67 13.96 -19.81
C LEU A 43 -8.55 15.24 -18.99
N ASP A 44 -8.93 16.38 -19.58
CA ASP A 44 -8.93 17.65 -18.85
C ASP A 44 -10.04 17.66 -17.80
N ILE A 45 -9.63 17.65 -16.54
CA ILE A 45 -10.52 17.61 -15.36
C ILE A 45 -11.49 18.81 -15.35
N ASN A 46 -11.11 19.96 -15.93
CA ASN A 46 -11.98 21.12 -15.98
C ASN A 46 -13.14 20.95 -16.97
N ARG A 47 -12.96 20.09 -17.96
CA ARG A 47 -14.00 19.75 -18.96
C ARG A 47 -14.84 18.55 -18.55
N LEU A 48 -14.31 17.69 -17.64
CA LEU A 48 -15.03 16.55 -17.11
C LEU A 48 -15.99 16.97 -15.99
N GLY A 49 -17.00 16.16 -15.72
CA GLY A 49 -17.97 16.33 -14.63
C GLY A 49 -19.21 15.49 -14.87
N GLY A 50 -19.91 15.12 -13.77
CA GLY A 50 -21.16 14.38 -13.86
C GLY A 50 -21.03 12.93 -14.35
N LEU A 51 -19.85 12.30 -14.22
CA LEU A 51 -19.66 10.91 -14.64
C LEU A 51 -20.65 9.95 -13.96
N LEU A 52 -21.02 10.22 -12.70
CA LEU A 52 -22.04 9.44 -11.97
C LEU A 52 -23.45 9.56 -12.60
N ILE A 53 -23.72 10.60 -13.36
CA ILE A 53 -25.01 10.81 -14.05
C ILE A 53 -25.00 10.12 -15.42
N GLN A 54 -23.96 10.32 -16.20
CA GLN A 54 -23.85 9.82 -17.57
C GLN A 54 -23.45 8.34 -17.66
N ALA A 55 -22.50 7.92 -16.81
CA ALA A 55 -21.99 6.55 -16.74
C ALA A 55 -21.91 6.09 -15.28
N PRO A 56 -23.05 5.79 -14.62
CA PRO A 56 -23.11 5.56 -13.18
C PRO A 56 -22.25 4.39 -12.71
N ARG A 57 -22.20 3.30 -13.47
CA ARG A 57 -21.35 2.13 -13.12
C ARG A 57 -19.88 2.51 -13.13
N MET A 58 -19.43 3.21 -14.16
CA MET A 58 -18.04 3.71 -14.26
C MET A 58 -17.73 4.68 -13.13
N GLY A 59 -18.63 5.59 -12.82
CA GLY A 59 -18.48 6.57 -11.72
C GLY A 59 -18.35 5.89 -10.36
N TRP A 60 -19.16 4.87 -10.06
CA TRP A 60 -19.05 4.12 -8.82
C TRP A 60 -17.77 3.29 -8.73
N ILE A 61 -17.34 2.66 -9.83
CA ILE A 61 -16.08 1.91 -9.89
C ILE A 61 -14.90 2.87 -9.69
N PHE A 62 -14.93 4.04 -10.32
CA PHE A 62 -13.94 5.10 -10.13
C PHE A 62 -13.87 5.52 -8.66
N GLY A 63 -15.03 5.77 -8.03
CA GLY A 63 -15.13 6.08 -6.60
C GLY A 63 -14.51 5.00 -5.72
N LEU A 64 -14.81 3.72 -5.97
CA LEU A 64 -14.23 2.58 -5.25
C LEU A 64 -12.70 2.55 -5.37
N CYS A 65 -12.17 2.74 -6.58
CA CYS A 65 -10.72 2.75 -6.82
C CYS A 65 -10.04 3.94 -6.13
N VAL A 66 -10.67 5.12 -6.14
CA VAL A 66 -10.18 6.29 -5.39
C VAL A 66 -10.16 5.99 -3.89
N MET A 67 -11.22 5.40 -3.33
CA MET A 67 -11.27 5.02 -1.91
C MET A 67 -10.23 3.95 -1.57
N ALA A 68 -9.98 2.99 -2.47
CA ALA A 68 -8.92 2.01 -2.31
C ALA A 68 -7.53 2.65 -2.34
N SER A 69 -7.34 3.68 -3.17
CA SER A 69 -6.10 4.45 -3.28
C SER A 69 -5.87 5.37 -2.08
N LEU A 70 -6.92 5.71 -1.33
CA LEU A 70 -6.87 6.45 -0.06
C LEU A 70 -6.50 5.57 1.15
N GLY A 71 -6.31 4.28 0.92
CA GLY A 71 -6.01 3.36 2.01
C GLY A 71 -7.16 3.16 3.01
N LEU A 72 -8.42 3.15 2.54
CA LEU A 72 -9.54 2.89 3.46
C LEU A 72 -9.54 1.44 3.96
N PRO A 73 -9.79 1.21 5.28
CA PRO A 73 -9.93 -0.12 5.84
C PRO A 73 -10.96 -0.97 5.08
N GLY A 74 -10.62 -2.21 4.78
CA GLY A 74 -11.45 -3.11 3.97
C GLY A 74 -11.14 -3.08 2.48
N LEU A 75 -10.21 -2.23 2.01
CA LEU A 75 -9.68 -2.20 0.65
C LEU A 75 -8.17 -2.45 0.65
N ALA A 76 -7.65 -2.95 -0.46
CA ALA A 76 -6.27 -3.44 -0.54
C ALA A 76 -5.21 -2.38 -0.16
N GLY A 77 -5.42 -1.11 -0.49
CA GLY A 77 -4.48 -0.02 -0.20
C GLY A 77 -4.15 0.17 1.28
N PHE A 78 -5.11 -0.08 2.16
CA PHE A 78 -4.93 0.07 3.61
C PHE A 78 -3.77 -0.76 4.14
N TRP A 79 -3.67 -2.02 3.75
CA TRP A 79 -2.68 -2.96 4.27
C TRP A 79 -1.26 -2.69 3.78
N GLY A 80 -1.12 -1.92 2.70
CA GLY A 80 0.18 -1.48 2.21
C GLY A 80 0.64 -0.15 2.80
N GLU A 81 -0.28 0.76 3.12
CA GLU A 81 0.06 2.13 3.57
C GLU A 81 0.16 2.23 5.09
N PHE A 82 -0.92 1.90 5.79
CA PHE A 82 -0.98 2.07 7.24
C PHE A 82 0.08 1.25 8.00
N PRO A 83 0.26 -0.05 7.74
CA PRO A 83 1.30 -0.82 8.41
C PRO A 83 2.72 -0.36 8.04
N ALA A 84 2.96 0.07 6.80
CA ALA A 84 4.27 0.60 6.39
C ALA A 84 4.63 1.91 7.11
N ILE A 85 3.65 2.78 7.38
CA ILE A 85 3.86 3.99 8.17
C ILE A 85 4.08 3.63 9.64
N LEU A 86 3.28 2.70 10.16
CA LEU A 86 3.34 2.28 11.56
C LEU A 86 4.67 1.56 11.90
N SER A 87 5.23 0.80 10.96
CA SER A 87 6.53 0.12 11.16
C SER A 87 7.66 1.09 11.48
N ALA A 88 7.59 2.33 10.99
CA ALA A 88 8.59 3.36 11.28
C ALA A 88 8.50 3.91 12.72
N TYR A 89 7.48 3.56 13.51
CA TYR A 89 7.43 3.92 14.94
C TYR A 89 8.47 3.15 15.75
N ASN A 90 8.70 1.88 15.39
CA ASN A 90 9.66 0.99 16.03
C ASN A 90 10.48 0.25 14.96
N PRO A 91 11.46 0.91 14.35
CA PRO A 91 12.31 0.33 13.32
C PRO A 91 13.22 -0.77 13.90
N GLY A 92 13.80 -1.57 13.04
CA GLY A 92 14.72 -2.64 13.42
C GLY A 92 15.92 -2.13 14.22
N ASN A 93 16.53 -3.05 14.95
CA ASN A 93 17.66 -2.74 15.84
C ASN A 93 18.80 -2.05 15.08
N GLY A 94 19.48 -1.13 15.74
CA GLY A 94 20.57 -0.34 15.15
C GLY A 94 20.13 0.87 14.32
N LEU A 95 18.82 1.02 14.03
CA LEU A 95 18.33 2.18 13.28
C LEU A 95 17.95 3.35 14.20
N PRO A 96 18.16 4.61 13.75
CA PRO A 96 17.88 5.79 14.56
C PRO A 96 16.36 6.02 14.73
N VAL A 97 15.81 5.56 15.83
CA VAL A 97 14.35 5.58 16.14
C VAL A 97 13.75 6.97 15.97
N THR A 98 14.42 8.03 16.44
CA THR A 98 13.90 9.40 16.33
C THR A 98 13.73 9.83 14.86
N THR A 99 14.69 9.49 14.00
CA THR A 99 14.63 9.82 12.56
C THR A 99 13.45 9.09 11.89
N PHE A 100 13.27 7.81 12.19
CA PHE A 100 12.16 7.03 11.65
C PHE A 100 10.78 7.53 12.12
N ARG A 101 10.66 7.97 13.38
CA ARG A 101 9.44 8.61 13.87
C ARG A 101 9.14 9.93 13.17
N VAL A 102 10.18 10.70 12.82
CA VAL A 102 10.00 11.91 11.99
C VAL A 102 9.49 11.52 10.59
N PHE A 103 10.08 10.50 9.96
CA PHE A 103 9.61 10.00 8.66
C PHE A 103 8.18 9.45 8.72
N MET A 104 7.80 8.79 9.82
CA MET A 104 6.43 8.36 10.06
C MET A 104 5.45 9.54 10.03
N VAL A 105 5.76 10.62 10.76
CA VAL A 105 4.91 11.83 10.79
C VAL A 105 4.83 12.48 9.41
N ILE A 106 5.95 12.63 8.71
CA ILE A 106 5.97 13.20 7.35
C ILE A 106 5.14 12.34 6.39
N SER A 107 5.28 11.01 6.47
CA SER A 107 4.50 10.09 5.62
C SER A 107 3.00 10.14 5.93
N ALA A 108 2.62 10.23 7.21
CA ALA A 108 1.22 10.39 7.62
C ALA A 108 0.63 11.70 7.08
N LEU A 109 1.37 12.81 7.15
CA LEU A 109 0.96 14.08 6.53
C LEU A 109 0.84 13.95 5.01
N GLY A 110 1.77 13.22 4.36
CA GLY A 110 1.71 12.92 2.94
C GLY A 110 0.43 12.18 2.55
N THR A 111 0.00 11.19 3.35
CA THR A 111 -1.27 10.47 3.13
C THR A 111 -2.48 11.39 3.21
N VAL A 112 -2.50 12.34 4.16
CA VAL A 112 -3.58 13.34 4.25
C VAL A 112 -3.62 14.23 3.02
N LEU A 113 -2.46 14.66 2.51
CA LEU A 113 -2.39 15.46 1.28
C LEU A 113 -2.84 14.64 0.06
N ALA A 114 -2.46 13.37 0.00
CA ALA A 114 -2.90 12.45 -1.05
C ALA A 114 -4.44 12.30 -1.03
N ALA A 115 -5.02 12.15 0.16
CA ALA A 115 -6.48 12.13 0.32
C ALA A 115 -7.13 13.41 -0.22
N GLY A 116 -6.54 14.56 0.07
CA GLY A 116 -7.04 15.86 -0.42
C GLY A 116 -7.13 15.92 -1.94
N TYR A 117 -6.06 15.59 -2.67
CA TYR A 117 -6.08 15.68 -4.13
C TYR A 117 -6.93 14.59 -4.79
N LEU A 118 -6.96 13.37 -4.23
CA LEU A 118 -7.78 12.28 -4.76
C LEU A 118 -9.28 12.54 -4.59
N LEU A 119 -9.69 13.07 -3.45
CA LEU A 119 -11.08 13.46 -3.22
C LEU A 119 -11.46 14.66 -4.10
N TRP A 120 -10.55 15.60 -4.31
CA TRP A 120 -10.77 16.70 -5.23
C TRP A 120 -10.94 16.22 -6.68
N LEU A 121 -10.11 15.25 -7.11
CA LEU A 121 -10.25 14.60 -8.41
C LEU A 121 -11.61 13.92 -8.55
N LEU A 122 -12.00 13.11 -7.55
CA LEU A 122 -13.28 12.42 -7.52
C LEU A 122 -14.45 13.40 -7.59
N GLN A 123 -14.40 14.48 -6.81
CA GLN A 123 -15.41 15.50 -6.80
C GLN A 123 -15.57 16.17 -8.17
N ARG A 124 -14.47 16.49 -8.83
CA ARG A 124 -14.48 17.17 -10.13
C ARG A 124 -14.93 16.28 -11.27
N ALA A 125 -14.47 15.02 -11.31
CA ALA A 125 -14.74 14.13 -12.43
C ALA A 125 -16.06 13.39 -12.29
N ALA A 126 -16.40 12.90 -11.07
CA ALA A 126 -17.54 12.04 -10.87
C ALA A 126 -18.82 12.78 -10.49
N PHE A 127 -18.71 13.79 -9.65
CA PHE A 127 -19.88 14.53 -9.15
C PHE A 127 -20.20 15.77 -10.01
N GLY A 128 -21.33 16.41 -9.66
CA GLY A 128 -21.84 17.58 -10.36
C GLY A 128 -22.70 17.22 -11.57
N THR A 129 -23.02 18.23 -12.38
CA THR A 129 -23.75 18.07 -13.63
C THR A 129 -22.79 17.89 -14.80
N PRO A 130 -23.14 17.08 -15.81
CA PRO A 130 -22.38 17.03 -17.06
C PRO A 130 -22.19 18.44 -17.64
N LYS A 131 -21.05 18.68 -18.25
CA LYS A 131 -20.83 19.95 -18.96
C LYS A 131 -21.69 20.00 -20.22
N ASP A 132 -22.10 21.19 -20.61
CA ASP A 132 -22.99 21.40 -21.79
C ASP A 132 -22.47 20.74 -23.06
N GLU A 133 -21.13 20.70 -23.22
CA GLU A 133 -20.43 20.05 -24.32
C GLU A 133 -20.74 18.54 -24.43
N PHE A 134 -20.98 17.88 -23.30
CA PHE A 134 -21.16 16.43 -23.20
C PHE A 134 -22.57 16.01 -22.72
N ALA A 135 -23.42 16.97 -22.35
CA ALA A 135 -24.68 16.70 -21.68
C ALA A 135 -25.64 15.82 -22.51
N GLU A 136 -25.65 15.99 -23.83
CA GLU A 136 -26.52 15.26 -24.77
C GLU A 136 -25.74 14.34 -25.72
N ASP A 137 -24.46 14.06 -25.45
CA ASP A 137 -23.64 13.24 -26.34
C ASP A 137 -23.99 11.74 -26.18
N PRO A 138 -24.58 11.10 -27.22
CA PRO A 138 -24.96 9.69 -27.18
C PRO A 138 -23.77 8.72 -27.19
N SER A 139 -22.55 9.20 -27.45
CA SER A 139 -21.34 8.38 -27.41
C SER A 139 -20.91 8.04 -25.99
N ILE A 140 -21.35 8.80 -25.00
CA ILE A 140 -21.02 8.60 -23.59
C ILE A 140 -21.93 7.49 -23.03
N THR A 141 -21.50 6.27 -23.23
CA THR A 141 -22.17 5.08 -22.71
C THR A 141 -21.55 4.60 -21.40
N ASP A 142 -22.33 3.91 -20.57
CA ASP A 142 -21.80 3.28 -19.34
C ASP A 142 -20.93 2.06 -19.68
N VAL A 143 -20.39 1.41 -18.64
CA VAL A 143 -19.49 0.26 -18.76
C VAL A 143 -20.06 -0.83 -19.66
N THR A 144 -19.32 -1.18 -20.70
CA THR A 144 -19.67 -2.25 -21.64
C THR A 144 -19.38 -3.64 -21.05
N LYS A 145 -19.94 -4.68 -21.66
CA LYS A 145 -19.71 -6.07 -21.22
C LYS A 145 -18.21 -6.46 -21.27
N HIS A 146 -17.50 -5.99 -22.28
CA HIS A 146 -16.06 -6.28 -22.44
C HIS A 146 -15.23 -5.60 -21.37
N GLU A 147 -15.51 -4.34 -21.08
CA GLU A 147 -14.87 -3.61 -19.98
C GLU A 147 -15.16 -4.29 -18.65
N TRP A 148 -16.40 -4.68 -18.40
CA TRP A 148 -16.78 -5.36 -17.16
C TRP A 148 -16.02 -6.67 -16.96
N ILE A 149 -15.88 -7.50 -18.01
CA ILE A 149 -15.10 -8.75 -17.93
C ILE A 149 -13.62 -8.47 -17.60
N SER A 150 -13.05 -7.41 -18.17
CA SER A 150 -11.66 -7.03 -17.91
C SER A 150 -11.45 -6.43 -16.52
N TRP A 151 -12.42 -5.67 -16.00
CA TRP A 151 -12.30 -4.94 -14.74
C TRP A 151 -12.69 -5.76 -13.51
N ALA A 152 -13.63 -6.68 -13.66
CA ALA A 152 -14.17 -7.48 -12.55
C ALA A 152 -13.09 -8.23 -11.75
N PRO A 153 -12.07 -8.89 -12.35
CA PRO A 153 -11.05 -9.57 -11.58
C PRO A 153 -10.21 -8.60 -10.75
N PHE A 154 -9.89 -7.40 -11.26
CA PHE A 154 -9.15 -6.39 -10.50
C PHE A 154 -9.96 -5.89 -9.30
N LEU A 155 -11.24 -5.58 -9.52
CA LEU A 155 -12.15 -5.13 -8.46
C LEU A 155 -12.32 -6.21 -7.39
N ALA A 156 -12.50 -7.46 -7.82
CA ALA A 156 -12.63 -8.60 -6.91
C ALA A 156 -11.36 -8.77 -6.05
N LEU A 157 -10.17 -8.66 -6.64
CA LEU A 157 -8.92 -8.76 -5.92
C LEU A 157 -8.69 -7.58 -4.97
N ILE A 158 -9.01 -6.35 -5.35
CA ILE A 158 -8.91 -5.15 -4.49
C ILE A 158 -9.74 -5.34 -3.22
N VAL A 159 -10.97 -5.85 -3.35
CA VAL A 159 -11.85 -6.09 -2.21
C VAL A 159 -11.44 -7.34 -1.44
N ALA A 160 -11.09 -8.43 -2.12
CA ALA A 160 -10.70 -9.69 -1.48
C ALA A 160 -9.44 -9.51 -0.62
N ILE A 161 -8.40 -8.85 -1.14
CA ILE A 161 -7.17 -8.56 -0.40
C ILE A 161 -7.45 -7.57 0.74
N GLY A 162 -8.34 -6.60 0.52
CA GLY A 162 -8.74 -5.64 1.55
C GLY A 162 -9.41 -6.28 2.76
N ILE A 163 -10.28 -7.27 2.54
CA ILE A 163 -10.99 -8.00 3.60
C ILE A 163 -10.12 -9.12 4.19
N TYR A 164 -9.36 -9.83 3.35
CA TYR A 164 -8.54 -10.97 3.75
C TYR A 164 -7.07 -10.82 3.29
N PRO A 165 -6.27 -9.97 3.95
CA PRO A 165 -4.88 -9.69 3.58
C PRO A 165 -3.97 -10.91 3.70
N ASN A 166 -4.34 -11.89 4.51
CA ASN A 166 -3.60 -13.15 4.66
C ASN A 166 -3.46 -13.94 3.35
N LEU A 167 -4.22 -13.59 2.31
CA LEU A 167 -4.03 -14.16 0.97
C LEU A 167 -2.61 -13.90 0.44
N ILE A 168 -2.05 -12.74 0.77
CA ILE A 168 -0.70 -12.34 0.36
C ILE A 168 0.31 -12.65 1.47
N PHE A 169 0.04 -12.28 2.72
CA PHE A 169 0.99 -12.42 3.83
C PHE A 169 1.47 -13.86 4.03
N ARG A 170 0.60 -14.86 3.91
CA ARG A 170 0.99 -16.28 3.97
C ARG A 170 2.06 -16.69 2.96
N VAL A 171 2.14 -16.00 1.84
CA VAL A 171 3.12 -16.29 0.78
C VAL A 171 4.42 -15.53 1.02
N THR A 172 4.34 -14.36 1.63
CA THR A 172 5.48 -13.45 1.80
C THR A 172 6.20 -13.62 3.12
N ASP A 173 5.50 -13.98 4.20
CA ASP A 173 6.07 -14.07 5.56
C ASP A 173 7.34 -14.93 5.59
N GLY A 174 7.28 -16.17 5.14
CA GLY A 174 8.44 -17.07 5.19
C GLY A 174 9.62 -16.62 4.31
N ALA A 175 9.37 -15.88 3.23
CA ALA A 175 10.43 -15.35 2.40
C ALA A 175 11.06 -14.07 3.01
N VAL A 176 10.25 -13.28 3.71
CA VAL A 176 10.71 -12.08 4.42
C VAL A 176 11.55 -12.48 5.62
N ASP A 177 11.08 -13.45 6.44
CA ASP A 177 11.81 -13.98 7.59
C ASP A 177 13.17 -14.53 7.16
N ALA A 178 13.21 -15.40 6.15
CA ALA A 178 14.46 -15.96 5.63
C ALA A 178 15.40 -14.86 5.10
N SER A 179 14.89 -13.81 4.46
CA SER A 179 15.70 -12.72 3.93
C SER A 179 16.31 -11.86 5.05
N LEU A 180 15.59 -11.68 6.15
CA LEU A 180 16.10 -10.94 7.31
C LEU A 180 17.13 -11.78 8.08
N ASP A 181 16.88 -13.08 8.27
CA ASP A 181 17.83 -13.99 8.89
C ASP A 181 19.14 -14.10 8.11
N ASP A 182 19.08 -14.23 6.78
CA ASP A 182 20.27 -14.24 5.92
C ASP A 182 21.06 -12.94 6.02
N CYS A 183 20.40 -11.78 6.06
CA CYS A 183 21.06 -10.48 6.26
C CYS A 183 21.78 -10.39 7.62
N LEU A 184 21.20 -10.95 8.67
CA LEU A 184 21.81 -11.01 9.99
C LEU A 184 23.01 -11.95 10.03
N GLN A 185 22.92 -13.12 9.38
CA GLN A 185 24.00 -14.12 9.35
C GLN A 185 25.20 -13.69 8.50
N VAL A 186 24.97 -13.09 7.33
CA VAL A 186 26.05 -12.57 6.46
C VAL A 186 26.81 -11.45 7.17
N ASN A 187 26.11 -10.57 7.87
CA ASN A 187 26.75 -9.49 8.63
C ASN A 187 27.59 -10.04 9.80
N ALA A 188 27.13 -11.06 10.51
CA ALA A 188 27.86 -11.62 11.65
C ALA A 188 29.16 -12.36 11.26
N SER A 189 29.23 -12.95 10.04
CA SER A 189 30.39 -13.71 9.60
C SER A 189 31.52 -12.90 8.94
N GLU A 190 31.21 -11.69 8.44
CA GLU A 190 32.13 -10.85 7.67
C GLU A 190 32.56 -9.56 8.38
N LEU A 191 31.91 -9.20 9.49
CA LEU A 191 32.15 -7.94 10.20
C LEU A 191 33.29 -8.06 11.22
N THR A 192 34.14 -7.04 11.28
CA THR A 192 35.04 -6.87 12.41
C THR A 192 34.24 -6.43 13.65
N PRO A 193 34.75 -6.71 14.90
CA PRO A 193 34.04 -6.32 16.14
C PRO A 193 33.66 -4.83 16.21
N GLU A 194 34.46 -3.96 15.62
CA GLU A 194 34.18 -2.53 15.50
C GLU A 194 33.01 -2.21 14.55
N GLN A 195 32.82 -3.03 13.50
CA GLN A 195 31.75 -2.89 12.54
C GLN A 195 30.44 -3.50 13.06
N GLU A 196 30.52 -4.56 13.87
CA GLU A 196 29.37 -5.14 14.58
C GLU A 196 28.74 -4.13 15.55
N GLU A 197 29.57 -3.41 16.31
CA GLU A 197 29.12 -2.38 17.24
C GLU A 197 28.52 -1.17 16.50
N ALA A 198 29.11 -0.76 15.36
CA ALA A 198 28.61 0.35 14.55
C ALA A 198 27.27 0.05 13.83
N LEU A 199 27.01 -1.19 13.46
CA LEU A 199 25.79 -1.63 12.78
C LEU A 199 24.69 -2.09 13.75
N GLY A 200 24.97 -2.17 15.05
CA GLY A 200 24.01 -2.61 16.06
C GLY A 200 23.67 -4.09 16.00
N CYS A 201 24.36 -4.89 15.16
CA CYS A 201 24.13 -6.33 15.04
C CYS A 201 24.54 -7.08 16.31
N ALA A 202 25.52 -6.62 17.04
CA ALA A 202 26.00 -7.24 18.30
C ALA A 202 24.94 -7.29 19.39
N SER A 203 23.96 -6.36 19.39
CA SER A 203 22.92 -6.33 20.42
C SER A 203 21.84 -7.41 20.26
N ILE A 204 21.67 -7.96 19.05
CA ILE A 204 20.68 -9.01 18.78
C ILE A 204 21.21 -10.38 19.21
N TYR A 205 22.50 -10.63 19.01
CA TYR A 205 23.14 -11.90 19.42
C TYR A 205 23.16 -12.06 20.94
N ASN A 206 23.46 -10.99 21.69
CA ASN A 206 23.49 -11.01 23.16
C ASN A 206 22.11 -11.20 23.80
N LEU A 207 21.01 -10.84 23.12
CA LEU A 207 19.65 -11.07 23.62
C LEU A 207 19.19 -12.52 23.52
N HIS A 208 19.77 -13.32 22.62
CA HIS A 208 19.46 -14.75 22.51
C HIS A 208 20.29 -15.59 23.50
N GLU A 209 21.53 -15.23 23.79
CA GLU A 209 22.36 -15.94 24.78
C GLU A 209 21.82 -15.75 26.21
N ASP A 210 21.31 -14.56 26.56
CA ASP A 210 20.76 -14.27 27.88
C ASP A 210 19.44 -15.03 28.19
N HIS A 211 18.76 -15.57 27.18
CA HIS A 211 17.53 -16.36 27.36
C HIS A 211 17.79 -17.88 27.48
N GLU A 212 18.89 -18.40 26.92
CA GLU A 212 19.25 -19.82 27.07
C GLU A 212 19.87 -20.15 28.43
N ASP A 213 20.61 -19.20 29.03
CA ASP A 213 21.26 -19.39 30.34
C ASP A 213 20.31 -19.36 31.54
N HIS A 214 19.06 -18.91 31.39
CA HIS A 214 18.07 -18.85 32.48
C HIS A 214 17.14 -20.06 32.58
N GLU A 215 17.06 -20.91 31.55
CA GLU A 215 16.20 -22.12 31.61
C GLU A 215 16.89 -23.33 32.24
N ASP A 216 18.24 -23.37 32.35
CA ASP A 216 18.97 -24.51 32.88
C ASP A 216 19.20 -24.51 34.41
N HIS A 217 18.78 -23.47 35.14
CA HIS A 217 18.98 -23.32 36.59
C HIS A 217 17.78 -23.60 37.48
N GLU A 218 16.57 -23.83 36.93
CA GLU A 218 15.38 -24.15 37.76
C GLU A 218 15.00 -25.65 37.81
N ALA A 219 15.79 -26.56 37.22
CA ALA A 219 15.49 -28.00 37.22
C ALA A 219 16.29 -28.80 38.22
N GLY A 220 16.79 -28.21 39.29
CA GLY A 220 17.64 -28.89 40.29
C GLY A 220 17.47 -28.44 41.74
N GLU A 221 16.26 -28.54 42.31
CA GLU A 221 16.04 -28.72 43.76
C GLU A 221 14.72 -29.43 44.02
#